data_630cb4acd331b87b5341aae662e72616
#
_entry.id   630cb4acd331b87b5341aae662e72616
#
_cell.length_a   1.000
_cell.length_b   1.000
_cell.length_c   1.000
_cell.angle_alpha   90.00
_cell.angle_beta   90.00
_cell.angle_gamma   90.00
#
_symmetry.space_group_name_H-M   'P 1'
#
loop_
_entity.id
_entity.type
_entity.pdbx_description
1 polymer ?
#
loop_
_entity_poly.entity_id
_entity_poly.type
_entity_poly.pdbx_seq_one_letter_code
_entity_poly.pdbx_strand_id
1 'polypeptide(L)'
;SEEYRKAVKTLRWICQTNHLEYMYIYIPNFDENKVTYVMTVADDDSENENVLNVRSAGAEVDHSLWDAEKEAWENPNLVTAYEYQNDSFGSFYTAFSAIQGNDGKPVALIGADYSLTQIYTEIIFYTAMRVLALFVVLAIVFLLVMRFVRKKMYNPILLIFEKIRGYFSDKADGTNTKKAFVPIKLGSDDEIQLLADYFNDMAHDVETYVEKNSALASEKAKNETELEVARR
;
A
#
# COMPACT_ATOMS: atom_id res chain seq x y z
N SER A 1 -3.06 -25.80 -48.01
CA SER A 1 -3.34 -24.82 -49.09
C SER A 1 -2.75 -23.47 -48.71
N GLU A 2 -2.56 -22.58 -49.69
CA GLU A 2 -2.03 -21.23 -49.45
C GLU A 2 -3.00 -20.40 -48.58
N GLU A 3 -4.29 -20.58 -48.79
CA GLU A 3 -5.35 -19.94 -48.01
C GLU A 3 -5.31 -20.33 -46.54
N TYR A 4 -5.08 -21.61 -46.21
CA TYR A 4 -4.91 -22.09 -44.86
C TYR A 4 -3.73 -21.40 -44.13
N ARG A 5 -2.57 -21.32 -44.83
CA ARG A 5 -1.41 -20.61 -44.28
C ARG A 5 -1.67 -19.13 -44.01
N LYS A 6 -2.44 -18.47 -44.88
CA LYS A 6 -2.83 -17.08 -44.69
C LYS A 6 -3.77 -16.91 -43.50
N ALA A 7 -4.75 -17.82 -43.35
CA ALA A 7 -5.65 -17.82 -42.18
C ALA A 7 -4.90 -18.02 -40.87
N VAL A 8 -3.96 -19.01 -40.79
CA VAL A 8 -3.12 -19.26 -39.61
C VAL A 8 -2.29 -18.02 -39.27
N LYS A 9 -1.68 -17.35 -40.25
CA LYS A 9 -0.92 -16.11 -40.01
C LYS A 9 -1.80 -14.98 -39.49
N THR A 10 -3.00 -14.84 -40.01
CA THR A 10 -3.93 -13.83 -39.52
C THR A 10 -4.38 -14.09 -38.11
N LEU A 11 -4.75 -15.34 -37.74
CA LEU A 11 -5.11 -15.71 -36.41
C LEU A 11 -3.94 -15.51 -35.42
N ARG A 12 -2.72 -15.91 -35.81
CA ARG A 12 -1.52 -15.69 -34.98
C ARG A 12 -1.26 -14.21 -34.75
N TRP A 13 -1.39 -13.38 -35.75
CA TRP A 13 -1.26 -11.94 -35.62
C TRP A 13 -2.30 -11.36 -34.63
N ILE A 14 -3.56 -11.80 -34.71
CA ILE A 14 -4.63 -11.41 -33.81
C ILE A 14 -4.30 -11.86 -32.38
N CYS A 15 -3.86 -13.12 -32.20
CA CYS A 15 -3.49 -13.71 -30.92
C CYS A 15 -2.39 -12.88 -30.25
N GLN A 16 -1.29 -12.62 -30.96
CA GLN A 16 -0.15 -11.84 -30.46
C GLN A 16 -0.50 -10.38 -30.18
N THR A 17 -1.27 -9.73 -31.07
CA THR A 17 -1.62 -8.32 -30.89
C THR A 17 -2.54 -8.08 -29.71
N ASN A 18 -3.37 -9.07 -29.34
CA ASN A 18 -4.32 -8.97 -28.23
C ASN A 18 -3.85 -9.73 -26.97
N HIS A 19 -2.62 -10.25 -26.96
CA HIS A 19 -2.05 -11.00 -25.83
C HIS A 19 -2.92 -12.18 -25.39
N LEU A 20 -3.49 -12.90 -26.38
CA LEU A 20 -4.25 -14.11 -26.13
C LEU A 20 -3.30 -15.30 -26.02
N GLU A 21 -3.51 -16.19 -25.07
CA GLU A 21 -2.68 -17.40 -24.92
C GLU A 21 -2.86 -18.35 -26.09
N TYR A 22 -4.13 -18.64 -26.44
CA TYR A 22 -4.50 -19.49 -27.55
C TYR A 22 -5.67 -18.91 -28.35
N MET A 23 -5.67 -19.18 -29.65
CA MET A 23 -6.85 -19.06 -30.52
C MET A 23 -6.99 -20.33 -31.34
N TYR A 24 -8.20 -20.80 -31.46
CA TYR A 24 -8.47 -22.03 -32.18
C TYR A 24 -9.83 -22.02 -32.89
N ILE A 25 -9.93 -22.79 -33.96
CA ILE A 25 -11.17 -23.03 -34.69
C ILE A 25 -11.40 -24.55 -34.68
N TYR A 26 -12.60 -24.97 -34.31
CA TYR A 26 -13.00 -26.37 -34.30
C TYR A 26 -14.45 -26.56 -34.69
N ILE A 27 -14.78 -27.78 -35.10
CA ILE A 27 -16.12 -28.21 -35.42
C ILE A 27 -16.61 -29.09 -34.27
N PRO A 28 -17.65 -28.69 -33.52
CA PRO A 28 -18.20 -29.51 -32.46
C PRO A 28 -19.07 -30.65 -32.99
N ASN A 29 -18.96 -31.80 -32.32
CA ASN A 29 -19.89 -32.93 -32.47
C ASN A 29 -20.61 -33.13 -31.13
N PHE A 30 -21.79 -32.57 -30.99
CA PHE A 30 -22.56 -32.59 -29.75
C PHE A 30 -23.05 -33.99 -29.36
N ASP A 31 -23.27 -34.87 -30.36
CA ASP A 31 -23.78 -36.21 -30.11
C ASP A 31 -22.73 -37.15 -29.49
N GLU A 32 -21.47 -36.96 -29.89
CA GLU A 32 -20.36 -37.80 -29.43
C GLU A 32 -19.49 -37.12 -28.37
N ASN A 33 -19.78 -35.89 -27.95
CA ASN A 33 -18.94 -35.07 -27.09
C ASN A 33 -17.49 -34.98 -27.58
N LYS A 34 -17.34 -34.67 -28.85
CA LYS A 34 -16.04 -34.54 -29.53
C LYS A 34 -15.93 -33.22 -30.23
N VAL A 35 -14.70 -32.76 -30.41
CA VAL A 35 -14.37 -31.62 -31.25
C VAL A 35 -13.32 -31.99 -32.28
N THR A 36 -13.46 -31.49 -33.52
CA THR A 36 -12.45 -31.64 -34.58
C THR A 36 -11.77 -30.30 -34.78
N TYR A 37 -10.50 -30.19 -34.46
CA TYR A 37 -9.74 -28.97 -34.63
C TYR A 37 -9.46 -28.70 -36.12
N VAL A 38 -9.76 -27.47 -36.56
CA VAL A 38 -9.41 -26.97 -37.89
C VAL A 38 -8.08 -26.27 -37.85
N MET A 39 -7.86 -25.42 -36.89
CA MET A 39 -6.57 -24.74 -36.64
C MET A 39 -6.43 -24.28 -35.20
N THR A 40 -5.20 -24.16 -34.75
CA THR A 40 -4.84 -23.66 -33.42
C THR A 40 -3.59 -22.80 -33.57
N VAL A 41 -3.55 -21.67 -32.85
CA VAL A 41 -2.40 -20.77 -32.73
C VAL A 41 -2.19 -20.38 -31.27
N ALA A 42 -0.94 -20.13 -30.88
CA ALA A 42 -0.56 -19.64 -29.57
C ALA A 42 0.19 -18.30 -29.71
N ASP A 43 0.28 -17.54 -28.62
CA ASP A 43 1.04 -16.28 -28.56
C ASP A 43 2.54 -16.56 -28.70
N ASP A 44 3.03 -17.62 -28.07
CA ASP A 44 4.43 -17.98 -28.09
C ASP A 44 4.82 -18.62 -29.44
N ASP A 45 5.90 -18.11 -30.05
CA ASP A 45 6.55 -18.69 -31.21
C ASP A 45 7.27 -20.02 -30.90
N SER A 46 7.22 -20.49 -29.64
CA SER A 46 7.73 -21.81 -29.33
C SER A 46 6.93 -22.84 -30.14
N GLU A 47 7.56 -23.35 -31.16
CA GLU A 47 7.19 -24.59 -31.84
C GLU A 47 7.25 -25.75 -30.83
N ASN A 48 6.46 -25.65 -29.76
CA ASN A 48 6.31 -26.74 -28.82
C ASN A 48 5.44 -27.77 -29.54
N GLU A 49 6.08 -28.62 -30.34
CA GLU A 49 5.45 -29.70 -31.10
C GLU A 49 4.45 -30.51 -30.25
N ASN A 50 4.62 -30.53 -28.94
CA ASN A 50 3.72 -31.25 -28.03
C ASN A 50 2.34 -30.58 -27.87
N VAL A 51 2.23 -29.26 -27.95
CA VAL A 51 0.93 -28.55 -27.93
C VAL A 51 0.27 -28.62 -29.31
N LEU A 52 1.07 -28.56 -30.38
CA LEU A 52 0.58 -28.72 -31.76
C LEU A 52 0.07 -30.14 -32.04
N ASN A 53 0.63 -31.16 -31.40
CA ASN A 53 0.24 -32.56 -31.63
C ASN A 53 -1.14 -32.93 -31.12
N VAL A 54 -1.68 -32.26 -30.09
CA VAL A 54 -3.02 -32.50 -29.57
C VAL A 54 -4.09 -31.72 -30.34
N ARG A 55 -3.70 -30.63 -31.00
CA ARG A 55 -4.59 -29.71 -31.70
C ARG A 55 -4.23 -29.51 -33.18
N SER A 56 -3.60 -30.50 -33.80
CA SER A 56 -3.35 -30.44 -35.25
C SER A 56 -4.66 -30.48 -36.06
N ALA A 57 -4.64 -29.85 -37.22
CA ALA A 57 -5.81 -29.87 -38.12
C ALA A 57 -6.29 -31.30 -38.40
N GLY A 58 -7.56 -31.58 -38.15
CA GLY A 58 -8.18 -32.88 -38.26
C GLY A 58 -8.08 -33.77 -37.02
N ALA A 59 -7.44 -33.30 -35.91
CA ALA A 59 -7.43 -34.05 -34.65
C ALA A 59 -8.84 -34.03 -34.03
N GLU A 60 -9.36 -35.24 -33.76
CA GLU A 60 -10.55 -35.41 -32.92
C GLU A 60 -10.11 -35.58 -31.47
N VAL A 61 -10.76 -34.85 -30.56
CA VAL A 61 -10.52 -34.87 -29.15
C VAL A 61 -11.83 -35.07 -28.42
N ASP A 62 -11.84 -35.99 -27.44
CA ASP A 62 -12.95 -36.12 -26.49
C ASP A 62 -13.04 -34.85 -25.66
N HIS A 63 -14.16 -34.13 -25.78
CA HIS A 63 -14.35 -32.85 -25.15
C HIS A 63 -15.80 -32.71 -24.70
N SER A 64 -15.99 -32.59 -23.40
CA SER A 64 -17.29 -32.18 -22.85
C SER A 64 -17.53 -30.72 -23.20
N LEU A 65 -18.46 -30.52 -24.11
CA LEU A 65 -18.81 -29.17 -24.57
C LEU A 65 -19.45 -28.35 -23.45
N TRP A 66 -18.90 -27.18 -23.21
CA TRP A 66 -19.35 -26.25 -22.18
C TRP A 66 -20.63 -25.53 -22.58
N ASP A 67 -21.29 -24.93 -21.60
CA ASP A 67 -22.53 -24.20 -21.85
C ASP A 67 -22.32 -23.00 -22.77
N ALA A 68 -21.17 -22.29 -22.64
CA ALA A 68 -20.83 -21.17 -23.52
C ALA A 68 -20.60 -21.59 -24.97
N GLU A 69 -20.06 -22.79 -25.24
CA GLU A 69 -19.91 -23.32 -26.59
C GLU A 69 -21.26 -23.63 -27.20
N LYS A 70 -22.16 -24.25 -26.44
CA LYS A 70 -23.54 -24.55 -26.87
C LYS A 70 -24.31 -23.26 -27.12
N GLU A 71 -24.20 -22.28 -26.22
CA GLU A 71 -24.83 -20.97 -26.38
C GLU A 71 -24.34 -20.25 -27.65
N ALA A 72 -23.02 -20.26 -27.92
CA ALA A 72 -22.46 -19.68 -29.14
C ALA A 72 -22.94 -20.41 -30.40
N TRP A 73 -23.09 -21.74 -30.33
CA TRP A 73 -23.58 -22.54 -31.47
C TRP A 73 -25.06 -22.34 -31.78
N GLU A 74 -25.89 -22.34 -30.70
CA GLU A 74 -27.35 -22.14 -30.85
C GLU A 74 -27.72 -20.71 -31.24
N ASN A 75 -26.88 -19.73 -30.85
CA ASN A 75 -27.09 -18.32 -31.12
C ASN A 75 -25.96 -17.75 -32.00
N PRO A 76 -25.88 -18.11 -33.30
CA PRO A 76 -24.75 -17.71 -34.14
C PRO A 76 -24.62 -16.21 -34.40
N ASN A 77 -25.63 -15.41 -34.01
CA ASN A 77 -25.56 -13.95 -34.01
C ASN A 77 -25.09 -13.34 -32.69
N LEU A 78 -24.84 -14.18 -31.67
CA LEU A 78 -24.24 -13.74 -30.41
C LEU A 78 -22.81 -13.31 -30.66
N VAL A 79 -22.46 -12.10 -30.18
CA VAL A 79 -21.11 -11.57 -30.41
C VAL A 79 -20.07 -12.43 -29.69
N THR A 80 -20.36 -12.83 -28.44
CA THR A 80 -19.43 -13.63 -27.64
C THR A 80 -20.16 -14.29 -26.47
N ALA A 81 -19.90 -15.58 -26.24
CA ALA A 81 -20.19 -16.28 -24.99
C ALA A 81 -18.87 -16.52 -24.25
N TYR A 82 -18.89 -16.52 -22.92
CA TYR A 82 -17.69 -16.61 -22.09
C TYR A 82 -17.77 -17.78 -21.11
N GLU A 83 -16.67 -18.50 -20.97
CA GLU A 83 -16.52 -19.59 -19.99
C GLU A 83 -15.19 -19.43 -19.23
N TYR A 84 -15.21 -19.79 -17.95
CA TYR A 84 -14.00 -19.95 -17.16
C TYR A 84 -13.51 -21.39 -17.26
N GLN A 85 -12.26 -21.56 -17.67
CA GLN A 85 -11.62 -22.85 -17.79
C GLN A 85 -10.45 -22.98 -16.83
N ASN A 86 -10.33 -24.18 -16.25
CA ASN A 86 -9.16 -24.55 -15.45
C ASN A 86 -8.84 -26.01 -15.76
N ASP A 87 -7.85 -26.22 -16.60
CA ASP A 87 -7.43 -27.52 -17.05
C ASP A 87 -5.90 -27.73 -16.95
N SER A 88 -5.41 -28.81 -17.55
CA SER A 88 -3.97 -29.10 -17.57
C SER A 88 -3.12 -28.09 -18.31
N PHE A 89 -3.70 -27.20 -19.10
CA PHE A 89 -3.02 -26.16 -19.85
C PHE A 89 -2.97 -24.82 -19.08
N GLY A 90 -3.80 -24.67 -18.07
CA GLY A 90 -3.84 -23.47 -17.24
C GLY A 90 -5.22 -23.02 -16.84
N SER A 91 -5.31 -21.80 -16.37
CA SER A 91 -6.58 -21.13 -16.04
C SER A 91 -6.83 -20.00 -17.02
N PHE A 92 -7.95 -20.05 -17.70
CA PHE A 92 -8.31 -19.15 -18.78
C PHE A 92 -9.73 -18.61 -18.63
N TYR A 93 -9.94 -17.41 -19.14
CA TYR A 93 -11.23 -16.99 -19.64
C TYR A 93 -11.27 -17.20 -21.14
N THR A 94 -12.18 -18.05 -21.58
CA THR A 94 -12.36 -18.35 -23.00
C THR A 94 -13.60 -17.68 -23.54
N ALA A 95 -13.43 -17.03 -24.68
CA ALA A 95 -14.53 -16.45 -25.43
C ALA A 95 -14.84 -17.32 -26.64
N PHE A 96 -16.11 -17.60 -26.88
CA PHE A 96 -16.58 -18.39 -28.01
C PHE A 96 -17.49 -17.57 -28.94
N SER A 97 -17.33 -17.78 -30.23
CA SER A 97 -18.22 -17.23 -31.25
C SER A 97 -18.40 -18.23 -32.39
N ALA A 98 -19.61 -18.28 -32.97
CA ALA A 98 -19.87 -19.16 -34.12
C ALA A 98 -19.39 -18.54 -35.41
N ILE A 99 -18.75 -19.36 -36.23
CA ILE A 99 -18.47 -19.06 -37.63
C ILE A 99 -19.66 -19.55 -38.46
N GLN A 100 -20.31 -18.65 -39.18
CA GLN A 100 -21.49 -18.94 -39.99
C GLN A 100 -21.12 -19.29 -41.45
N GLY A 101 -21.79 -20.25 -41.99
CA GLY A 101 -21.77 -20.53 -43.44
C GLY A 101 -22.59 -19.52 -44.25
N ASN A 102 -22.59 -19.69 -45.55
CA ASN A 102 -23.36 -18.83 -46.47
C ASN A 102 -24.89 -18.92 -46.28
N ASP A 103 -25.37 -19.95 -45.59
CA ASP A 103 -26.76 -20.15 -45.24
C ASP A 103 -27.14 -19.57 -43.86
N GLY A 104 -26.21 -18.91 -43.18
CA GLY A 104 -26.40 -18.30 -41.87
C GLY A 104 -26.36 -19.31 -40.70
N LYS A 105 -26.08 -20.59 -41.02
CA LYS A 105 -25.95 -21.63 -39.97
C LYS A 105 -24.53 -21.71 -39.46
N PRO A 106 -24.33 -22.08 -38.18
CA PRO A 106 -23.01 -22.30 -37.63
C PRO A 106 -22.33 -23.49 -38.32
N VAL A 107 -21.08 -23.33 -38.72
CA VAL A 107 -20.25 -24.37 -39.33
C VAL A 107 -19.02 -24.71 -38.50
N ALA A 108 -18.59 -23.82 -37.64
CA ALA A 108 -17.48 -24.01 -36.73
C ALA A 108 -17.60 -23.03 -35.55
N LEU A 109 -16.87 -23.29 -34.46
CA LEU A 109 -16.65 -22.35 -33.40
C LEU A 109 -15.21 -21.82 -33.43
N ILE A 110 -15.07 -20.55 -33.12
CA ILE A 110 -13.78 -19.94 -32.79
C ILE A 110 -13.71 -19.72 -31.28
N GLY A 111 -12.65 -20.20 -30.66
CA GLY A 111 -12.33 -19.95 -29.24
C GLY A 111 -11.09 -19.06 -29.11
N ALA A 112 -11.09 -18.23 -28.11
CA ALA A 112 -9.96 -17.37 -27.78
C ALA A 112 -9.73 -17.40 -26.25
N ASP A 113 -8.56 -17.87 -25.84
CA ASP A 113 -8.19 -18.05 -24.43
C ASP A 113 -7.35 -16.88 -23.95
N TYR A 114 -7.80 -16.25 -22.90
CA TYR A 114 -7.06 -15.22 -22.19
C TYR A 114 -6.53 -15.76 -20.86
N SER A 115 -5.20 -15.76 -20.70
CA SER A 115 -4.55 -16.34 -19.53
C SER A 115 -4.81 -15.53 -18.26
N LEU A 116 -5.39 -16.18 -17.25
CA LEU A 116 -5.58 -15.57 -15.93
C LEU A 116 -4.27 -15.34 -15.20
N THR A 117 -3.25 -16.14 -15.49
CA THR A 117 -1.93 -15.97 -14.89
C THR A 117 -1.31 -14.63 -15.30
N GLN A 118 -1.47 -14.22 -16.54
CA GLN A 118 -1.03 -12.90 -17.02
C GLN A 118 -1.80 -11.78 -16.32
N ILE A 119 -3.13 -11.87 -16.25
CA ILE A 119 -3.98 -10.89 -15.55
C ILE A 119 -3.56 -10.75 -14.09
N TYR A 120 -3.42 -11.86 -13.37
CA TYR A 120 -3.03 -11.84 -11.96
C TYR A 120 -1.65 -11.23 -11.76
N THR A 121 -0.69 -11.56 -12.62
CA THR A 121 0.66 -10.99 -12.54
C THR A 121 0.65 -9.48 -12.71
N GLU A 122 -0.06 -8.97 -13.71
CA GLU A 122 -0.21 -7.52 -13.93
C GLU A 122 -0.92 -6.84 -12.75
N ILE A 123 -2.05 -7.39 -12.29
CA ILE A 123 -2.81 -6.84 -11.16
C ILE A 123 -1.96 -6.82 -9.89
N ILE A 124 -1.24 -7.90 -9.59
CA ILE A 124 -0.37 -8.00 -8.42
C ILE A 124 0.74 -6.96 -8.51
N PHE A 125 1.39 -6.83 -9.67
CA PHE A 125 2.46 -5.85 -9.87
C PHE A 125 1.98 -4.41 -9.66
N TYR A 126 0.89 -4.01 -10.34
CA TYR A 126 0.34 -2.66 -10.19
C TYR A 126 -0.18 -2.39 -8.78
N THR A 127 -0.77 -3.40 -8.14
CA THR A 127 -1.25 -3.29 -6.76
C THR A 127 -0.07 -3.14 -5.79
N ALA A 128 0.98 -3.93 -5.95
CA ALA A 128 2.19 -3.84 -5.12
C ALA A 128 2.87 -2.47 -5.27
N MET A 129 2.96 -1.93 -6.48
CA MET A 129 3.51 -0.59 -6.72
C MET A 129 2.68 0.51 -6.06
N ARG A 130 1.35 0.42 -6.09
CA ARG A 130 0.46 1.39 -5.42
C ARG A 130 0.60 1.32 -3.89
N VAL A 131 0.65 0.11 -3.33
CA VAL A 131 0.85 -0.10 -1.90
C VAL A 131 2.21 0.44 -1.46
N LEU A 132 3.28 0.18 -2.22
CA LEU A 132 4.60 0.73 -1.95
C LEU A 132 4.60 2.28 -1.95
N ALA A 133 3.98 2.88 -2.96
CA ALA A 133 3.85 4.34 -3.04
C ALA A 133 3.12 4.92 -1.83
N LEU A 134 2.03 4.26 -1.38
CA LEU A 134 1.30 4.66 -0.18
C LEU A 134 2.18 4.60 1.08
N PHE A 135 2.98 3.53 1.25
CA PHE A 135 3.91 3.42 2.37
C PHE A 135 4.96 4.53 2.37
N VAL A 136 5.50 4.89 1.21
CA VAL A 136 6.46 6.01 1.09
C VAL A 136 5.81 7.33 1.53
N VAL A 137 4.60 7.62 1.06
CA VAL A 137 3.86 8.83 1.48
C VAL A 137 3.60 8.85 2.98
N LEU A 138 3.14 7.74 3.55
CA LEU A 138 2.91 7.62 5.00
C LEU A 138 4.20 7.79 5.81
N ALA A 139 5.32 7.25 5.35
CA ALA A 139 6.62 7.41 6.00
C ALA A 139 7.06 8.89 5.99
N ILE A 140 6.88 9.60 4.89
CA ILE A 140 7.18 11.04 4.80
C ILE A 140 6.31 11.83 5.77
N VAL A 141 5.00 11.60 5.77
CA VAL A 141 4.07 12.27 6.70
C VAL A 141 4.44 11.97 8.15
N PHE A 142 4.74 10.72 8.48
CA PHE A 142 5.18 10.33 9.82
C PHE A 142 6.45 11.08 10.26
N LEU A 143 7.47 11.17 9.39
CA LEU A 143 8.70 11.92 9.68
C LEU A 143 8.44 13.41 9.90
N LEU A 144 7.54 14.00 9.10
CA LEU A 144 7.15 15.42 9.26
C LEU A 144 6.43 15.64 10.59
N VAL A 145 5.48 14.77 10.95
CA VAL A 145 4.76 14.83 12.24
C VAL A 145 5.74 14.65 13.41
N MET A 146 6.62 13.66 13.35
CA MET A 146 7.62 13.43 14.40
C MET A 146 8.56 14.64 14.57
N ARG A 147 8.98 15.25 13.45
CA ARG A 147 9.80 16.46 13.49
C ARG A 147 9.03 17.64 14.10
N PHE A 148 7.76 17.79 13.77
CA PHE A 148 6.89 18.83 14.33
C PHE A 148 6.70 18.64 15.84
N VAL A 149 6.31 17.45 16.29
CA VAL A 149 6.12 17.13 17.72
C VAL A 149 7.40 17.31 18.49
N ARG A 150 8.53 16.83 17.97
CA ARG A 150 9.84 17.01 18.62
C ARG A 150 10.20 18.48 18.79
N LYS A 151 9.98 19.31 17.76
CA LYS A 151 10.35 20.74 17.79
C LYS A 151 9.38 21.56 18.65
N LYS A 152 8.07 21.30 18.55
CA LYS A 152 7.02 22.12 19.17
C LYS A 152 6.62 21.69 20.57
N MET A 153 6.80 20.41 20.91
CA MET A 153 6.38 19.88 22.20
C MET A 153 7.55 19.33 23.01
N TYR A 154 8.28 18.36 22.47
CA TYR A 154 9.28 17.62 23.24
C TYR A 154 10.44 18.52 23.70
N ASN A 155 11.07 19.28 22.80
CA ASN A 155 12.22 20.11 23.14
C ASN A 155 11.89 21.24 24.13
N PRO A 156 10.77 21.98 24.00
CA PRO A 156 10.37 22.99 24.98
C PRO A 156 10.12 22.38 26.38
N ILE A 157 9.41 21.26 26.45
CA ILE A 157 9.15 20.57 27.74
C ILE A 157 10.48 20.12 28.38
N LEU A 158 11.38 19.55 27.60
CA LEU A 158 12.69 19.13 28.10
C LEU A 158 13.49 20.33 28.64
N LEU A 159 13.44 21.47 27.94
CA LEU A 159 14.11 22.69 28.40
C LEU A 159 13.55 23.19 29.75
N ILE A 160 12.21 23.19 29.90
CA ILE A 160 11.57 23.51 31.19
C ILE A 160 12.08 22.56 32.27
N PHE A 161 12.04 21.26 32.02
CA PHE A 161 12.49 20.26 32.98
C PHE A 161 13.97 20.42 33.40
N GLU A 162 14.85 20.64 32.42
CA GLU A 162 16.28 20.87 32.72
C GLU A 162 16.52 22.13 33.56
N LYS A 163 15.81 23.22 33.27
CA LYS A 163 15.88 24.46 34.04
C LYS A 163 15.39 24.30 35.46
N ILE A 164 14.26 23.62 35.62
CA ILE A 164 13.70 23.27 36.93
C ILE A 164 14.67 22.42 37.74
N ARG A 165 15.16 21.33 37.14
CA ARG A 165 16.10 20.42 37.80
C ARG A 165 17.39 21.15 38.22
N GLY A 166 17.96 21.99 37.34
CA GLY A 166 19.15 22.77 37.65
C GLY A 166 18.93 23.73 38.83
N TYR A 167 17.78 24.44 38.87
CA TYR A 167 17.45 25.34 39.96
C TYR A 167 17.35 24.66 41.33
N PHE A 168 16.70 23.50 41.38
CA PHE A 168 16.55 22.77 42.64
C PHE A 168 17.82 22.01 43.07
N SER A 169 18.61 21.50 42.11
CA SER A 169 19.87 20.83 42.42
C SER A 169 20.90 21.79 43.00
N ASP A 170 21.06 22.97 42.42
CA ASP A 170 21.98 24.02 42.90
C ASP A 170 21.63 24.52 44.32
N LYS A 171 20.35 24.48 44.72
CA LYS A 171 19.89 24.82 46.07
C LYS A 171 20.07 23.71 47.07
N ALA A 172 19.94 22.45 46.69
CA ALA A 172 20.06 21.30 47.58
C ALA A 172 21.49 21.07 48.06
N ASP A 173 22.49 21.33 47.21
CA ASP A 173 23.92 21.16 47.53
C ASP A 173 24.53 22.29 48.38
N GLY A 174 23.75 23.33 48.72
CA GLY A 174 24.20 24.44 49.59
C GLY A 174 25.34 25.30 48.99
N THR A 175 25.82 24.98 47.83
CA THR A 175 27.01 25.59 47.22
C THR A 175 26.74 26.93 46.54
N ASN A 176 25.46 27.29 46.26
CA ASN A 176 25.12 28.53 45.57
C ASN A 176 23.77 29.13 46.00
N THR A 177 23.71 29.64 47.21
CA THR A 177 22.50 30.32 47.74
C THR A 177 22.19 31.68 47.08
N LYS A 178 23.00 32.14 46.11
CA LYS A 178 22.88 33.45 45.45
C LYS A 178 22.57 33.39 43.94
N LYS A 179 22.38 32.21 43.35
CA LYS A 179 22.09 32.13 41.93
C LYS A 179 20.60 32.41 41.72
N ALA A 180 20.28 33.59 41.20
CA ALA A 180 18.92 33.96 40.84
C ALA A 180 18.36 33.06 39.76
N PHE A 181 17.07 32.77 39.82
CA PHE A 181 16.39 32.00 38.81
C PHE A 181 16.39 32.76 37.47
N VAL A 182 16.82 32.08 36.42
CA VAL A 182 16.77 32.64 35.04
C VAL A 182 15.44 32.30 34.39
N PRO A 183 14.59 33.30 34.09
CA PRO A 183 13.27 33.02 33.49
C PRO A 183 13.36 32.21 32.22
N ILE A 184 12.44 31.27 32.09
CA ILE A 184 12.30 30.39 30.94
C ILE A 184 11.47 31.13 29.89
N LYS A 185 12.04 31.35 28.69
CA LYS A 185 11.34 31.93 27.54
C LYS A 185 11.45 30.95 26.37
N LEU A 186 10.32 30.43 25.89
CA LEU A 186 10.26 29.46 24.79
C LEU A 186 9.96 30.13 23.45
N GLY A 187 9.36 31.34 23.45
CA GLY A 187 9.00 32.09 22.24
C GLY A 187 7.84 31.45 21.47
N SER A 188 6.97 30.72 22.15
CA SER A 188 5.71 30.20 21.62
C SER A 188 4.54 30.86 22.36
N ASP A 189 3.36 30.97 21.73
CA ASP A 189 2.14 31.52 22.33
C ASP A 189 1.14 30.38 22.62
N ASP A 190 1.65 29.24 23.10
CA ASP A 190 0.85 28.03 23.39
C ASP A 190 0.85 27.67 24.88
N GLU A 191 0.16 26.62 25.26
CA GLU A 191 0.02 26.12 26.62
C GLU A 191 1.36 25.76 27.26
N ILE A 192 2.39 25.46 26.45
CA ILE A 192 3.73 25.13 26.94
C ILE A 192 4.44 26.41 27.40
N GLN A 193 4.25 27.55 26.71
CA GLN A 193 4.73 28.84 27.20
C GLN A 193 4.01 29.26 28.47
N LEU A 194 2.70 29.08 28.55
CA LEU A 194 1.92 29.36 29.76
C LEU A 194 2.43 28.53 30.95
N LEU A 195 2.78 27.28 30.74
CA LEU A 195 3.40 26.43 31.77
C LEU A 195 4.76 26.99 32.23
N ALA A 196 5.59 27.47 31.30
CA ALA A 196 6.87 28.10 31.59
C ALA A 196 6.67 29.40 32.41
N ASP A 197 5.66 30.20 32.10
CA ASP A 197 5.35 31.45 32.80
C ASP A 197 4.88 31.18 34.23
N TYR A 198 3.98 30.25 34.45
CA TYR A 198 3.62 29.82 35.83
C TYR A 198 4.81 29.33 36.63
N PHE A 199 5.73 28.66 35.97
CA PHE A 199 6.95 28.22 36.64
C PHE A 199 7.88 29.36 36.99
N ASN A 200 7.99 30.36 36.13
CA ASN A 200 8.74 31.59 36.37
C ASN A 200 8.17 32.35 37.60
N ASP A 201 6.85 32.48 37.65
CA ASP A 201 6.15 33.16 38.77
C ASP A 201 6.39 32.41 40.09
N MET A 202 6.23 31.09 40.09
CA MET A 202 6.48 30.27 41.27
C MET A 202 7.93 30.37 41.77
N ALA A 203 8.91 30.36 40.85
CA ALA A 203 10.33 30.52 41.21
C ALA A 203 10.60 31.89 41.83
N HIS A 204 10.01 32.96 41.32
CA HIS A 204 10.11 34.32 41.86
C HIS A 204 9.49 34.42 43.24
N ASP A 205 8.33 33.83 43.48
CA ASP A 205 7.68 33.79 44.79
C ASP A 205 8.53 33.06 45.84
N VAL A 206 9.12 31.92 45.44
CA VAL A 206 10.04 31.17 46.33
C VAL A 206 11.28 32.00 46.65
N GLU A 207 11.89 32.71 45.71
CA GLU A 207 13.03 33.60 45.96
C GLU A 207 12.67 34.72 46.95
N THR A 208 11.55 35.38 46.69
CA THR A 208 11.05 36.44 47.59
C THR A 208 10.80 35.92 48.99
N TYR A 209 10.22 34.71 49.13
CA TYR A 209 10.00 34.07 50.43
C TYR A 209 11.31 33.74 51.17
N VAL A 210 12.29 33.20 50.43
CA VAL A 210 13.62 32.89 51.03
C VAL A 210 14.34 34.16 51.47
N GLU A 211 14.31 35.23 50.69
CA GLU A 211 14.90 36.54 51.04
C GLU A 211 14.27 37.11 52.32
N LYS A 212 12.91 37.13 52.37
CA LYS A 212 12.20 37.60 53.58
C LYS A 212 12.55 36.78 54.83
N ASN A 213 12.61 35.47 54.69
CA ASN A 213 12.95 34.60 55.81
C ASN A 213 14.42 34.79 56.26
N SER A 214 15.34 34.98 55.32
CA SER A 214 16.75 35.25 55.68
C SER A 214 16.93 36.61 56.36
N ALA A 215 16.20 37.63 55.93
CA ALA A 215 16.17 38.94 56.55
C ALA A 215 15.62 38.88 57.99
N LEU A 216 14.49 38.17 58.19
CA LEU A 216 13.89 37.97 59.49
C LEU A 216 14.83 37.18 60.45
N ALA A 217 15.52 36.16 59.95
CA ALA A 217 16.47 35.38 60.72
C ALA A 217 17.68 36.23 61.18
N SER A 218 18.18 37.10 60.24
CA SER A 218 19.25 38.05 60.55
C SER A 218 18.84 39.11 61.56
N GLU A 219 17.65 39.67 61.46
CA GLU A 219 17.11 40.62 62.44
C GLU A 219 16.91 39.98 63.81
N LYS A 220 16.37 38.76 63.86
CA LYS A 220 16.20 37.99 65.08
C LYS A 220 17.54 37.74 65.77
N ALA A 221 18.56 37.28 64.99
CA ALA A 221 19.93 37.06 65.60
C ALA A 221 20.54 38.38 66.11
N LYS A 222 20.32 39.54 65.46
CA LYS A 222 20.77 40.83 65.89
C LYS A 222 20.09 41.26 67.15
N ASN A 223 18.77 41.11 67.28
CA ASN A 223 18.00 41.42 68.44
C ASN A 223 18.40 40.55 69.68
N GLU A 224 18.67 39.26 69.40
CA GLU A 224 19.17 38.34 70.48
C GLU A 224 20.54 38.77 70.97
N THR A 225 21.45 39.21 70.11
CA THR A 225 22.77 39.69 70.44
C THR A 225 22.71 41.01 71.30
N GLU A 226 21.82 41.96 70.88
CA GLU A 226 21.59 43.21 71.61
C GLU A 226 21.00 42.94 73.02
N LEU A 227 20.07 41.99 73.13
CA LEU A 227 19.52 41.57 74.40
C LEU A 227 20.57 40.91 75.34
N GLU A 228 21.49 40.13 74.80
CA GLU A 228 22.60 39.56 75.59
C GLU A 228 23.58 40.63 76.11
N VAL A 229 23.87 41.62 75.24
CA VAL A 229 24.73 42.75 75.60
C VAL A 229 24.05 43.60 76.71
N ALA A 230 22.73 43.83 76.61
CA ALA A 230 21.97 44.60 77.62
C ALA A 230 21.79 43.87 78.98
N ARG A 231 21.99 42.55 78.99
CA ARG A 231 21.94 41.72 80.24
C ARG A 231 23.24 41.60 80.99
N ARG A 232 24.35 42.03 80.40
CA ARG A 232 25.64 42.12 81.02
C ARG A 232 25.87 43.53 81.65
#